data_f647cb160a739f4b18ac2eb3c06c5a74
#
_entry.id   f647cb160a739f4b18ac2eb3c06c5a74
#
_cell.length_a   1.000
_cell.length_b   1.000
_cell.length_c   1.000
_cell.angle_alpha   90.00
_cell.angle_beta   90.00
_cell.angle_gamma   90.00
#
_symmetry.space_group_name_H-M   'P 1'
#
loop_
_entity.id
_entity.type
_entity.pdbx_description
1 polymer ?
#
loop_
_entity_poly.entity_id
_entity_poly.type
_entity_poly.pdbx_seq_one_letter_code
_entity_poly.pdbx_strand_id
1 'polypeptide(L)'
;MEYTLENEYLKLTVASLGAEVVSLVRKSDGVEHIWQADPAVWRCHAPVLFPHCGKVVDGTIHAKGRDFPAKQHGFAREMETVLVSQTPEKLVLALESNPETQERFPYAFRLVSTFTLEGDTLCHTLTVENNDLEEMPFGIGFHPGFTVPFDDKHTLDDYELRFEKM
;
A
#
# COMPACT_ATOMS: atom_id res chain seq x y z
N MET A 1 4.01 2.96 -13.82
CA MET A 1 3.66 1.72 -14.59
C MET A 1 2.60 0.97 -13.81
N GLU A 2 1.74 0.18 -14.49
CA GLU A 2 0.73 -0.65 -13.80
C GLU A 2 0.94 -2.12 -14.11
N TYR A 3 0.67 -2.97 -13.13
CA TYR A 3 0.72 -4.42 -13.21
C TYR A 3 -0.66 -5.00 -12.96
N THR A 4 -1.05 -6.01 -13.74
CA THR A 4 -2.34 -6.69 -13.61
C THR A 4 -2.11 -8.14 -13.21
N LEU A 5 -2.88 -8.59 -12.21
CA LEU A 5 -3.08 -9.99 -11.86
C LEU A 5 -4.54 -10.35 -12.15
N GLU A 6 -4.76 -11.57 -12.56
CA GLU A 6 -6.12 -12.02 -12.85
C GLU A 6 -6.25 -13.54 -12.64
N ASN A 7 -7.34 -13.94 -11.99
CA ASN A 7 -7.77 -15.32 -11.89
C ASN A 7 -9.23 -15.46 -12.33
N GLU A 8 -9.89 -16.56 -12.00
CA GLU A 8 -11.30 -16.80 -12.32
C GLU A 8 -12.24 -15.78 -11.68
N TYR A 9 -11.92 -15.29 -10.46
CA TYR A 9 -12.81 -14.50 -9.60
C TYR A 9 -12.50 -13.00 -9.62
N LEU A 10 -11.23 -12.65 -9.64
CA LEU A 10 -10.75 -11.29 -9.40
C LEU A 10 -9.82 -10.81 -10.52
N LYS A 11 -9.87 -9.51 -10.77
CA LYS A 11 -8.86 -8.76 -11.52
C LYS A 11 -8.33 -7.64 -10.64
N LEU A 12 -7.02 -7.68 -10.38
CA LEU A 12 -6.29 -6.71 -9.57
C LEU A 12 -5.39 -5.86 -10.46
N THR A 13 -5.36 -4.55 -10.23
CA THR A 13 -4.34 -3.65 -10.81
C THR A 13 -3.57 -2.96 -9.70
N VAL A 14 -2.24 -2.97 -9.83
CA VAL A 14 -1.30 -2.37 -8.88
C VAL A 14 -0.40 -1.40 -9.61
N ALA A 15 -0.31 -0.16 -9.12
CA ALA A 15 0.64 0.83 -9.63
C ALA A 15 2.06 0.57 -9.08
N SER A 16 3.09 0.80 -9.90
CA SER A 16 4.49 0.76 -9.44
C SER A 16 4.80 1.88 -8.43
N LEU A 17 4.14 3.02 -8.55
CA LEU A 17 4.25 4.09 -7.58
C LEU A 17 3.60 3.66 -6.26
N GLY A 18 4.39 3.56 -5.21
CA GLY A 18 3.95 3.18 -3.88
C GLY A 18 3.49 1.72 -3.73
N ALA A 19 3.61 0.87 -4.76
CA ALA A 19 2.99 -0.45 -4.83
C ALA A 19 1.49 -0.38 -4.45
N GLU A 20 0.79 0.66 -4.94
CA GLU A 20 -0.57 0.97 -4.56
C GLU A 20 -1.57 0.12 -5.34
N VAL A 21 -2.51 -0.53 -4.65
CA VAL A 21 -3.67 -1.17 -5.29
C VAL A 21 -4.57 -0.07 -5.82
N VAL A 22 -4.78 -0.02 -7.14
CA VAL A 22 -5.59 1.02 -7.79
C VAL A 22 -6.94 0.49 -8.30
N SER A 23 -7.08 -0.82 -8.44
CA SER A 23 -8.34 -1.46 -8.84
C SER A 23 -8.40 -2.89 -8.33
N LEU A 24 -9.56 -3.32 -7.86
CA LEU A 24 -9.90 -4.69 -7.51
C LEU A 24 -11.32 -4.98 -7.96
N VAL A 25 -11.45 -5.63 -9.11
CA VAL A 25 -12.73 -5.93 -9.73
C VAL A 25 -13.14 -7.38 -9.47
N ARG A 26 -14.37 -7.59 -8.97
CA ARG A 26 -15.00 -8.90 -8.93
C ARG A 26 -15.57 -9.24 -10.32
N LYS A 27 -15.10 -10.33 -10.93
CA LYS A 27 -15.40 -10.66 -12.33
C LYS A 27 -16.83 -11.12 -12.57
N SER A 28 -17.51 -11.69 -11.56
CA SER A 28 -18.88 -12.20 -11.69
C SER A 28 -19.93 -11.14 -12.02
N ASP A 29 -19.69 -9.89 -11.61
CA ASP A 29 -20.63 -8.77 -11.77
C ASP A 29 -19.95 -7.45 -12.18
N GLY A 30 -18.62 -7.44 -12.30
CA GLY A 30 -17.85 -6.27 -12.70
C GLY A 30 -17.73 -5.19 -11.61
N VAL A 31 -18.04 -5.50 -10.35
CA VAL A 31 -17.99 -4.52 -9.24
C VAL A 31 -16.55 -4.15 -8.91
N GLU A 32 -16.24 -2.85 -8.99
CA GLU A 32 -14.98 -2.27 -8.49
C GLU A 32 -15.06 -2.04 -6.98
N HIS A 33 -14.11 -2.60 -6.24
CA HIS A 33 -14.07 -2.53 -4.78
C HIS A 33 -13.20 -1.40 -4.27
N ILE A 34 -12.24 -0.91 -5.07
CA ILE A 34 -11.32 0.15 -4.65
C ILE A 34 -11.88 1.51 -5.04
N TRP A 35 -11.79 2.47 -4.11
CA TRP A 35 -12.08 3.87 -4.37
C TRP A 35 -11.24 4.41 -5.53
N GLN A 36 -11.88 5.11 -6.47
CA GLN A 36 -11.27 5.54 -7.72
C GLN A 36 -10.65 6.96 -7.67
N ALA A 37 -10.15 7.34 -6.50
CA ALA A 37 -9.29 8.50 -6.27
C ALA A 37 -9.84 9.84 -6.80
N ASP A 38 -11.13 10.10 -6.64
CA ASP A 38 -11.73 11.40 -7.00
C ASP A 38 -10.96 12.54 -6.28
N PRO A 39 -10.30 13.43 -7.02
CA PRO A 39 -9.48 14.50 -6.44
C PRO A 39 -10.30 15.53 -5.63
N ALA A 40 -11.62 15.57 -5.82
CA ALA A 40 -12.51 16.42 -5.02
C ALA A 40 -12.73 15.88 -3.60
N VAL A 41 -12.48 14.57 -3.39
CA VAL A 41 -12.68 13.89 -2.11
C VAL A 41 -11.34 13.40 -1.55
N TRP A 42 -10.70 12.42 -2.22
CA TRP A 42 -9.43 11.86 -1.78
C TRP A 42 -8.66 11.24 -2.96
N ARG A 43 -7.43 11.70 -3.17
CA ARG A 43 -6.61 11.45 -4.37
C ARG A 43 -5.88 10.11 -4.39
N CYS A 44 -5.96 9.32 -3.33
CA CYS A 44 -5.30 8.01 -3.27
C CYS A 44 -6.35 6.89 -3.38
N HIS A 45 -5.89 5.66 -3.68
CA HIS A 45 -6.72 4.46 -3.74
C HIS A 45 -6.53 3.60 -2.49
N ALA A 46 -5.32 3.06 -2.29
CA ALA A 46 -4.99 2.16 -1.20
C ALA A 46 -3.49 2.27 -0.81
N PRO A 47 -3.01 3.45 -0.38
CA PRO A 47 -1.58 3.66 -0.18
C PRO A 47 -1.00 2.83 0.96
N VAL A 48 0.24 2.38 0.76
CA VAL A 48 1.09 1.81 1.81
C VAL A 48 1.72 2.92 2.61
N LEU A 49 1.64 2.82 3.94
CA LEU A 49 2.18 3.78 4.90
C LEU A 49 3.48 3.23 5.48
N PHE A 50 4.60 3.88 5.18
CA PHE A 50 5.94 3.52 5.66
C PHE A 50 6.90 4.72 5.50
N PRO A 51 7.84 4.98 6.43
CA PRO A 51 8.18 4.19 7.63
C PRO A 51 7.41 4.57 8.89
N HIS A 52 6.28 5.27 8.79
CA HIS A 52 5.39 5.55 9.90
C HIS A 52 3.95 5.79 9.43
N CYS A 53 3.00 5.58 10.34
CA CYS A 53 1.58 5.87 10.14
C CYS A 53 1.21 7.19 10.84
N GLY A 54 0.36 8.00 10.21
CA GLY A 54 -0.07 9.28 10.77
C GLY A 54 0.98 10.39 10.65
N LYS A 55 0.81 11.42 11.47
CA LYS A 55 1.77 12.54 11.62
C LYS A 55 2.70 12.23 12.77
N VAL A 56 3.98 12.57 12.60
CA VAL A 56 4.94 12.61 13.71
C VAL A 56 4.96 14.00 14.34
N VAL A 57 5.32 14.05 15.63
CA VAL A 57 5.41 15.31 16.37
C VAL A 57 6.42 16.24 15.67
N ASP A 58 6.06 17.50 15.52
CA ASP A 58 6.85 18.55 14.88
C ASP A 58 7.34 18.23 13.45
N GLY A 59 6.75 17.20 12.80
CA GLY A 59 7.14 16.78 11.46
C GLY A 59 8.59 16.28 11.36
N THR A 60 9.14 15.72 12.44
CA THR A 60 10.55 15.37 12.55
C THR A 60 10.74 13.97 13.12
N ILE A 61 11.58 13.16 12.47
CA ILE A 61 12.08 11.89 12.99
C ILE A 61 13.47 12.15 13.57
N HIS A 62 13.66 11.79 14.84
CA HIS A 62 14.96 11.84 15.51
C HIS A 62 15.62 10.44 15.40
N ALA A 63 16.67 10.33 14.62
CA ALA A 63 17.36 9.05 14.39
C ALA A 63 18.86 9.25 14.22
N LYS A 64 19.67 8.30 14.68
CA LYS A 64 21.15 8.32 14.54
C LYS A 64 21.77 9.67 14.94
N GLY A 65 21.22 10.32 15.99
CA GLY A 65 21.70 11.61 16.50
C GLY A 65 21.44 12.83 15.59
N ARG A 66 20.53 12.71 14.61
CA ARG A 66 20.16 13.77 13.66
C ARG A 66 18.65 13.85 13.51
N ASP A 67 18.19 14.97 12.95
CA ASP A 67 16.79 15.26 12.64
C ASP A 67 16.52 15.06 11.15
N PHE A 68 15.40 14.41 10.84
CA PHE A 68 14.96 14.12 9.48
C PHE A 68 13.52 14.60 9.27
N PRO A 69 13.23 15.26 8.12
CA PRO A 69 11.88 15.73 7.83
C PRO A 69 10.93 14.55 7.60
N ALA A 70 9.76 14.61 8.24
CA ALA A 70 8.75 13.56 8.13
C ALA A 70 7.40 14.13 7.70
N LYS A 71 6.95 13.75 6.53
CA LYS A 71 5.59 14.02 6.05
C LYS A 71 4.62 13.00 6.65
N GLN A 72 3.33 13.37 6.72
CA GLN A 72 2.28 12.46 7.14
C GLN A 72 2.33 11.14 6.35
N HIS A 73 2.30 10.00 7.04
CA HIS A 73 2.30 8.65 6.49
C HIS A 73 3.61 8.20 5.83
N GLY A 74 4.71 8.91 6.08
CA GLY A 74 6.00 8.56 5.49
C GLY A 74 6.07 8.90 4.00
N PHE A 75 6.81 8.07 3.26
CA PHE A 75 7.13 8.35 1.86
C PHE A 75 6.92 7.18 0.89
N ALA A 76 6.69 5.95 1.35
CA ALA A 76 6.63 4.76 0.46
C ALA A 76 5.63 4.95 -0.68
N ARG A 77 4.49 5.57 -0.42
CA ARG A 77 3.45 5.88 -1.42
C ARG A 77 3.89 6.88 -2.50
N GLU A 78 4.99 7.60 -2.30
CA GLU A 78 5.54 8.61 -3.23
C GLU A 78 6.72 8.04 -4.05
N MET A 79 7.13 6.79 -3.80
CA MET A 79 8.32 6.19 -4.36
C MET A 79 7.97 5.13 -5.41
N GLU A 80 8.71 5.12 -6.53
CA GLU A 80 8.62 4.04 -7.51
C GLU A 80 9.21 2.75 -6.94
N THR A 81 8.47 1.66 -7.10
CA THR A 81 8.94 0.32 -6.75
C THR A 81 9.44 -0.41 -7.99
N VAL A 82 10.30 -1.39 -7.78
CA VAL A 82 10.82 -2.25 -8.84
C VAL A 82 10.12 -3.60 -8.84
N LEU A 83 9.88 -4.13 -10.04
CA LEU A 83 9.34 -5.47 -10.22
C LEU A 83 10.40 -6.52 -9.83
N VAL A 84 10.05 -7.36 -8.86
CA VAL A 84 10.86 -8.51 -8.44
C VAL A 84 10.43 -9.76 -9.19
N SER A 85 9.11 -10.02 -9.21
CA SER A 85 8.55 -11.16 -9.96
C SER A 85 7.06 -10.95 -10.22
N GLN A 86 6.56 -11.59 -11.30
CA GLN A 86 5.14 -11.62 -11.62
C GLN A 86 4.77 -12.98 -12.24
N THR A 87 3.63 -13.50 -11.80
CA THR A 87 2.87 -14.60 -12.41
C THR A 87 1.43 -14.15 -12.63
N PRO A 88 0.54 -14.94 -13.23
CA PRO A 88 -0.87 -14.54 -13.36
C PRO A 88 -1.57 -14.20 -12.02
N GLU A 89 -1.21 -14.88 -10.93
CA GLU A 89 -1.86 -14.75 -9.63
C GLU A 89 -0.96 -14.16 -8.53
N LYS A 90 0.30 -13.84 -8.83
CA LYS A 90 1.24 -13.29 -7.84
C LYS A 90 2.10 -12.18 -8.43
N LEU A 91 2.19 -11.07 -7.71
CA LEU A 91 3.08 -9.93 -8.01
C LEU A 91 3.94 -9.62 -6.79
N VAL A 92 5.22 -9.38 -7.02
CA VAL A 92 6.15 -8.93 -5.97
C VAL A 92 6.84 -7.66 -6.46
N LEU A 93 6.65 -6.58 -5.71
CA LEU A 93 7.29 -5.29 -5.91
C LEU A 93 8.19 -4.98 -4.71
N ALA A 94 9.28 -4.26 -4.93
CA ALA A 94 10.16 -3.86 -3.84
C ALA A 94 10.56 -2.37 -3.95
N LEU A 95 10.65 -1.73 -2.80
CA LEU A 95 11.30 -0.44 -2.60
C LEU A 95 12.56 -0.66 -1.76
N GLU A 96 13.70 -0.31 -2.30
CA GLU A 96 14.97 -0.32 -1.56
C GLU A 96 15.33 1.09 -1.12
N SER A 97 15.99 1.19 0.03
CA SER A 97 16.56 2.46 0.48
C SER A 97 17.55 2.99 -0.55
N ASN A 98 17.50 4.28 -0.78
CA ASN A 98 18.35 5.00 -1.71
C ASN A 98 18.72 6.37 -1.11
N PRO A 99 19.56 7.18 -1.75
CA PRO A 99 19.95 8.49 -1.21
C PRO A 99 18.76 9.40 -0.87
N GLU A 100 17.69 9.40 -1.67
CA GLU A 100 16.49 10.20 -1.41
C GLU A 100 15.74 9.74 -0.16
N THR A 101 15.55 8.42 0.01
CA THR A 101 14.88 7.88 1.20
C THR A 101 15.70 8.11 2.46
N GLN A 102 17.04 8.05 2.36
CA GLN A 102 17.97 8.26 3.49
C GLN A 102 18.00 9.72 3.99
N GLU A 103 17.58 10.69 3.17
CA GLU A 103 17.37 12.07 3.62
C GLU A 103 16.14 12.23 4.52
N ARG A 104 15.24 11.25 4.55
CA ARG A 104 13.99 11.25 5.34
C ARG A 104 13.99 10.18 6.42
N PHE A 105 14.71 9.06 6.19
CA PHE A 105 14.77 7.91 7.08
C PHE A 105 16.13 7.23 6.92
N PRO A 106 17.10 7.44 7.87
CA PRO A 106 18.52 7.17 7.67
C PRO A 106 18.91 5.69 7.87
N TYR A 107 18.09 4.78 7.42
CA TYR A 107 18.32 3.34 7.54
C TYR A 107 18.38 2.67 6.17
N ALA A 108 19.20 1.63 6.07
CA ALA A 108 19.19 0.74 4.93
C ALA A 108 18.06 -0.28 5.12
N PHE A 109 17.10 -0.29 4.20
CA PHE A 109 15.94 -1.18 4.27
C PHE A 109 15.56 -1.70 2.88
N ARG A 110 14.74 -2.75 2.90
CA ARG A 110 13.97 -3.20 1.74
C ARG A 110 12.53 -3.45 2.18
N LEU A 111 11.59 -2.75 1.55
CA LEU A 111 10.16 -2.95 1.72
C LEU A 111 9.64 -3.75 0.53
N VAL A 112 9.09 -4.92 0.78
CA VAL A 112 8.53 -5.81 -0.24
C VAL A 112 7.02 -5.86 -0.10
N SER A 113 6.32 -5.56 -1.19
CA SER A 113 4.87 -5.72 -1.33
C SER A 113 4.60 -6.96 -2.17
N THR A 114 3.95 -7.95 -1.58
CA THR A 114 3.54 -9.18 -2.25
C THR A 114 2.02 -9.24 -2.36
N PHE A 115 1.52 -9.37 -3.56
CA PHE A 115 0.09 -9.53 -3.86
C PHE A 115 -0.13 -10.94 -4.39
N THR A 116 -1.13 -11.64 -3.84
CA THR A 116 -1.52 -12.98 -4.29
C THR A 116 -3.04 -13.05 -4.41
N LEU A 117 -3.53 -13.60 -5.50
CA LEU A 117 -4.95 -13.93 -5.69
C LEU A 117 -5.17 -15.42 -5.36
N GLU A 118 -6.00 -15.68 -4.35
CA GLU A 118 -6.35 -17.04 -3.90
C GLU A 118 -7.88 -17.19 -3.91
N GLY A 119 -8.41 -17.79 -4.98
CA GLY A 119 -9.86 -17.82 -5.22
C GLY A 119 -10.43 -16.40 -5.32
N ASP A 120 -11.39 -16.05 -4.49
CA ASP A 120 -12.02 -14.73 -4.38
C ASP A 120 -11.35 -13.78 -3.37
N THR A 121 -10.13 -14.10 -2.96
CA THR A 121 -9.39 -13.38 -1.93
C THR A 121 -8.12 -12.74 -2.50
N LEU A 122 -7.90 -11.46 -2.19
CA LEU A 122 -6.62 -10.77 -2.35
C LEU A 122 -5.85 -10.81 -1.05
N CYS A 123 -4.67 -11.46 -1.07
CA CYS A 123 -3.68 -11.35 0.00
C CYS A 123 -2.63 -10.29 -0.37
N HIS A 124 -2.52 -9.22 0.44
CA HIS A 124 -1.45 -8.23 0.32
C HIS A 124 -0.55 -8.31 1.56
N THR A 125 0.68 -8.77 1.37
CA THR A 125 1.68 -8.93 2.43
C THR A 125 2.77 -7.88 2.29
N LEU A 126 3.09 -7.20 3.39
CA LEU A 126 4.24 -6.29 3.48
C LEU A 126 5.34 -6.96 4.30
N THR A 127 6.54 -7.02 3.73
CA THR A 127 7.75 -7.49 4.41
C THR A 127 8.76 -6.36 4.48
N VAL A 128 9.24 -6.06 5.69
CA VAL A 128 10.29 -5.07 5.93
C VAL A 128 11.57 -5.79 6.31
N GLU A 129 12.59 -5.65 5.48
CA GLU A 129 13.92 -6.18 5.73
C GLU A 129 14.82 -5.03 6.24
N ASN A 130 15.38 -5.21 7.43
CA ASN A 130 16.40 -4.30 7.95
C ASN A 130 17.76 -4.70 7.39
N ASN A 131 18.29 -3.90 6.49
CA ASN A 131 19.61 -4.06 5.88
C ASN A 131 20.65 -3.12 6.51
N ASP A 132 20.25 -2.40 7.58
CA ASP A 132 21.15 -1.55 8.36
C ASP A 132 21.92 -2.35 9.41
N LEU A 133 23.00 -1.78 9.93
CA LEU A 133 23.77 -2.37 11.04
C LEU A 133 23.13 -2.12 12.40
N GLU A 134 22.20 -1.17 12.47
CA GLU A 134 21.52 -0.76 13.69
C GLU A 134 20.07 -1.24 13.70
N GLU A 135 19.45 -1.24 14.87
CA GLU A 135 18.01 -1.44 15.01
C GLU A 135 17.24 -0.33 14.27
N MET A 136 16.30 -0.73 13.43
CA MET A 136 15.49 0.17 12.62
C MET A 136 14.05 0.24 13.15
N PRO A 137 13.70 1.25 13.96
CA PRO A 137 12.33 1.44 14.39
C PRO A 137 11.47 1.95 13.23
N PHE A 138 10.33 1.32 12.98
CA PHE A 138 9.39 1.74 11.95
C PHE A 138 7.94 1.48 12.34
N GLY A 139 7.02 2.17 11.68
CA GLY A 139 5.59 1.86 11.63
C GLY A 139 5.18 1.57 10.20
N ILE A 140 4.24 0.63 10.03
CA ILE A 140 3.73 0.24 8.72
C ILE A 140 2.22 0.10 8.77
N GLY A 141 1.53 0.37 7.66
CA GLY A 141 0.09 0.21 7.57
C GLY A 141 -0.44 0.23 6.15
N PHE A 142 -1.69 -0.23 6.04
CA PHE A 142 -2.51 -0.09 4.84
C PHE A 142 -3.53 1.01 5.05
N HIS A 143 -3.85 1.72 3.98
CA HIS A 143 -4.89 2.77 3.99
C HIS A 143 -5.83 2.62 2.79
N PRO A 144 -6.54 1.50 2.64
CA PRO A 144 -7.41 1.28 1.50
C PRO A 144 -8.68 2.13 1.59
N GLY A 145 -9.05 2.77 0.47
CA GLY A 145 -10.38 3.28 0.21
C GLY A 145 -11.23 2.24 -0.49
N PHE A 146 -12.46 2.04 -0.04
CA PHE A 146 -13.40 1.13 -0.68
C PHE A 146 -14.53 1.92 -1.35
N THR A 147 -14.96 1.44 -2.51
CA THR A 147 -16.17 1.94 -3.18
C THR A 147 -17.38 1.33 -2.52
N VAL A 148 -18.21 2.13 -1.89
CA VAL A 148 -19.52 1.75 -1.37
C VAL A 148 -20.48 2.94 -1.51
N PRO A 149 -21.77 2.72 -1.83
CA PRO A 149 -22.41 1.45 -2.14
C PRO A 149 -22.00 0.88 -3.51
N PHE A 150 -22.21 -0.43 -3.73
CA PHE A 150 -21.92 -1.10 -5.01
C PHE A 150 -23.05 -0.95 -6.04
N ASP A 151 -24.21 -0.46 -5.64
CA ASP A 151 -25.37 -0.24 -6.49
C ASP A 151 -26.29 0.89 -5.96
N ASP A 152 -27.31 1.26 -6.72
CA ASP A 152 -28.26 2.32 -6.39
C ASP A 152 -29.34 1.90 -5.38
N LYS A 153 -29.36 0.65 -4.92
CA LYS A 153 -30.39 0.10 -4.01
C LYS A 153 -29.94 0.13 -2.55
N HIS A 154 -28.64 0.23 -2.31
CA HIS A 154 -28.04 0.22 -0.99
C HIS A 154 -27.46 1.59 -0.64
N THR A 155 -27.31 1.83 0.65
CA THR A 155 -26.68 3.02 1.23
C THR A 155 -25.39 2.63 1.96
N LEU A 156 -24.59 3.58 2.41
CA LEU A 156 -23.39 3.31 3.18
C LEU A 156 -23.68 2.48 4.45
N ASP A 157 -24.84 2.66 5.07
CA ASP A 157 -25.25 1.96 6.29
C ASP A 157 -25.51 0.45 6.08
N ASP A 158 -25.62 0.01 4.83
CA ASP A 158 -25.80 -1.41 4.48
C ASP A 158 -24.49 -2.20 4.38
N TYR A 159 -23.34 -1.55 4.59
CA TYR A 159 -22.01 -2.14 4.48
C TYR A 159 -21.27 -2.15 5.80
N GLU A 160 -20.46 -3.19 6.01
CA GLU A 160 -19.57 -3.31 7.16
C GLU A 160 -18.18 -3.84 6.75
N LEU A 161 -17.15 -3.41 7.47
CA LEU A 161 -15.84 -4.03 7.41
C LEU A 161 -15.69 -4.98 8.62
N ARG A 162 -15.40 -6.24 8.33
CA ARG A 162 -15.15 -7.25 9.37
C ARG A 162 -13.67 -7.55 9.46
N PHE A 163 -13.15 -7.46 10.66
CA PHE A 163 -11.78 -7.85 10.97
C PHE A 163 -11.81 -9.16 11.73
N GLU A 164 -10.89 -10.07 11.40
CA GLU A 164 -10.65 -11.24 12.22
C GLU A 164 -10.11 -10.79 13.57
N LYS A 165 -10.58 -11.45 14.64
CA LYS A 165 -9.99 -11.22 15.98
C LYS A 165 -8.60 -11.85 15.97
N MET A 166 -7.59 -11.02 16.15
CA MET A 166 -6.25 -11.48 16.51
C MET A 166 -6.21 -11.95 17.97
#